data_97e5e2852835867b51a64af56977d5e6
#
_entry.id   97e5e2852835867b51a64af56977d5e6
#
_cell.length_a   1.000
_cell.length_b   1.000
_cell.length_c   1.000
_cell.angle_alpha   90.00
_cell.angle_beta   90.00
_cell.angle_gamma   90.00
#
_symmetry.space_group_name_H-M   'P 1'
#
loop_
_entity.id
_entity.type
_entity.pdbx_description
1 polymer ?
#
loop_
_entity_poly.entity_id
_entity_poly.type
_entity_poly.pdbx_seq_one_letter_code
_entity_poly.pdbx_strand_id
1 'polypeptide(L)'
;DVNLFENAYYILTPSSLTTPDTLEEMRDLLSGLHARFIEIDAEEHDRVTSQISHFPHILASGLMEQTASYAEEHEMARRFAAGGFRDMTRIAESEPGMWTSILLSNRDTIIERIEDFKDRLDEIGQAISKGDENQIWNFFNQAREQRQAMEIHKRGGVDSSYDLYVDVPDEEDVILRILELL
;
A
#
# COMPACT_ATOMS: atom_id res chain seq x y z
N ASP A 1 2.83 2.58 -20.69
CA ASP A 1 3.86 1.61 -20.28
C ASP A 1 3.45 0.23 -20.77
N VAL A 2 4.27 -0.37 -21.64
CA VAL A 2 3.98 -1.68 -22.27
C VAL A 2 3.98 -2.81 -21.22
N ASN A 3 4.73 -2.63 -20.14
CA ASN A 3 4.94 -3.63 -19.09
C ASN A 3 4.16 -3.30 -17.80
N LEU A 4 3.08 -2.51 -17.89
CA LEU A 4 2.33 -2.05 -16.72
C LEU A 4 1.83 -3.19 -15.82
N PHE A 5 1.44 -4.31 -16.42
CA PHE A 5 0.89 -5.48 -15.73
C PHE A 5 1.91 -6.59 -15.47
N GLU A 6 3.13 -6.48 -16.01
CA GLU A 6 4.14 -7.52 -15.86
C GLU A 6 4.45 -7.77 -14.38
N ASN A 7 4.32 -9.04 -13.96
CA ASN A 7 4.44 -9.48 -12.58
C ASN A 7 3.47 -8.84 -11.56
N ALA A 8 2.52 -8.00 -12.01
CA ALA A 8 1.47 -7.48 -11.15
C ALA A 8 0.39 -8.56 -10.88
N TYR A 9 -0.29 -8.45 -9.75
CA TYR A 9 -1.47 -9.26 -9.51
C TYR A 9 -2.64 -8.75 -10.35
N TYR A 10 -3.26 -9.67 -11.11
CA TYR A 10 -4.51 -9.44 -11.80
C TYR A 10 -5.61 -10.22 -11.09
N ILE A 11 -6.48 -9.51 -10.40
CA ILE A 11 -7.47 -10.13 -9.53
C ILE A 11 -8.75 -10.40 -10.30
N LEU A 12 -9.21 -11.64 -10.25
CA LEU A 12 -10.48 -12.08 -10.82
C LEU A 12 -11.46 -12.35 -9.68
N THR A 13 -12.64 -11.74 -9.75
CA THR A 13 -13.71 -11.93 -8.76
C THR A 13 -14.91 -12.59 -9.43
N PRO A 14 -14.87 -13.93 -9.64
CA PRO A 14 -15.94 -14.64 -10.34
C PRO A 14 -17.25 -14.59 -9.55
N SER A 15 -18.36 -14.40 -10.26
CA SER A 15 -19.70 -14.51 -9.70
C SER A 15 -20.20 -15.96 -9.78
N SER A 16 -21.36 -16.23 -9.15
CA SER A 16 -22.04 -17.52 -9.26
C SER A 16 -22.48 -17.88 -10.70
N LEU A 17 -22.46 -16.93 -11.61
CA LEU A 17 -22.78 -17.12 -13.02
C LEU A 17 -21.55 -17.36 -13.89
N THR A 18 -20.35 -17.19 -13.34
CA THR A 18 -19.09 -17.37 -14.05
C THR A 18 -18.74 -18.84 -14.11
N THR A 19 -18.56 -19.36 -15.32
CA THR A 19 -18.16 -20.77 -15.50
C THR A 19 -16.63 -20.92 -15.48
N PRO A 20 -16.10 -22.11 -15.15
CA PRO A 20 -14.66 -22.39 -15.26
C PRO A 20 -14.10 -22.07 -16.64
N ASP A 21 -14.82 -22.45 -17.70
CA ASP A 21 -14.41 -22.21 -19.09
C ASP A 21 -14.25 -20.70 -19.38
N THR A 22 -15.16 -19.88 -18.84
CA THR A 22 -15.07 -18.40 -18.97
C THR A 22 -13.83 -17.84 -18.29
N LEU A 23 -13.44 -18.39 -17.13
CA LEU A 23 -12.22 -17.98 -16.44
C LEU A 23 -10.97 -18.38 -17.21
N GLU A 24 -10.96 -19.57 -17.80
CA GLU A 24 -9.86 -20.04 -18.62
C GLU A 24 -9.71 -19.19 -19.89
N GLU A 25 -10.80 -18.95 -20.61
CA GLU A 25 -10.81 -18.04 -21.76
C GLU A 25 -10.31 -16.63 -21.42
N MET A 26 -10.68 -16.09 -20.26
CA MET A 26 -10.21 -14.78 -19.79
C MET A 26 -8.70 -14.79 -19.51
N ARG A 27 -8.19 -15.85 -18.87
CA ARG A 27 -6.76 -15.99 -18.63
C ARG A 27 -5.96 -16.12 -19.92
N ASP A 28 -6.46 -16.90 -20.86
CA ASP A 28 -5.83 -17.05 -22.17
C ASP A 28 -5.78 -15.73 -22.92
N LEU A 29 -6.91 -14.99 -22.94
CA LEU A 29 -6.99 -13.67 -23.57
C LEU A 29 -5.97 -12.68 -22.97
N LEU A 30 -5.76 -12.73 -21.65
CA LEU A 30 -4.90 -11.81 -20.91
C LEU A 30 -3.47 -12.36 -20.71
N SER A 31 -3.15 -13.54 -21.23
CA SER A 31 -1.84 -14.20 -21.03
C SER A 31 -0.66 -13.33 -21.46
N GLY A 32 -0.82 -12.53 -22.52
CA GLY A 32 0.19 -11.60 -23.01
C GLY A 32 0.53 -10.43 -22.06
N LEU A 33 -0.22 -10.24 -20.99
CA LEU A 33 0.08 -9.22 -19.97
C LEU A 33 1.18 -9.64 -19.01
N HIS A 34 1.57 -10.91 -18.98
CA HIS A 34 2.51 -11.48 -18.01
C HIS A 34 2.16 -11.18 -16.54
N ALA A 35 0.86 -11.04 -16.26
CA ALA A 35 0.32 -10.80 -14.92
C ALA A 35 0.17 -12.10 -14.13
N ARG A 36 0.15 -12.00 -12.81
CA ARG A 36 -0.15 -13.12 -11.89
C ARG A 36 -1.64 -13.12 -11.56
N PHE A 37 -2.39 -14.07 -12.10
CA PHE A 37 -3.83 -14.17 -11.86
C PHE A 37 -4.12 -14.75 -10.47
N ILE A 38 -4.98 -14.06 -9.72
CA ILE A 38 -5.52 -14.53 -8.44
C ILE A 38 -7.04 -14.53 -8.54
N GLU A 39 -7.67 -15.61 -8.12
CA GLU A 39 -9.11 -15.66 -7.90
C GLU A 39 -9.41 -15.43 -6.42
N ILE A 40 -10.36 -14.55 -6.15
CA ILE A 40 -10.82 -14.22 -4.81
C ILE A 40 -12.32 -13.94 -4.85
N ASP A 41 -13.02 -14.25 -3.78
CA ASP A 41 -14.42 -13.85 -3.62
C ASP A 41 -14.56 -12.32 -3.61
N ALA A 42 -15.63 -11.79 -4.21
CA ALA A 42 -15.81 -10.35 -4.35
C ALA A 42 -15.92 -9.64 -2.99
N GLU A 43 -16.60 -10.25 -2.00
CA GLU A 43 -16.72 -9.67 -0.67
C GLU A 43 -15.36 -9.67 0.05
N GLU A 44 -14.56 -10.74 -0.13
CA GLU A 44 -13.21 -10.80 0.45
C GLU A 44 -12.28 -9.80 -0.23
N HIS A 45 -12.36 -9.64 -1.57
CA HIS A 45 -11.68 -8.58 -2.30
C HIS A 45 -11.96 -7.20 -1.69
N ASP A 46 -13.24 -6.90 -1.46
CA ASP A 46 -13.66 -5.61 -0.93
C ASP A 46 -13.18 -5.39 0.50
N ARG A 47 -13.20 -6.44 1.34
CA ARG A 47 -12.62 -6.40 2.69
C ARG A 47 -11.12 -6.13 2.68
N VAL A 48 -10.37 -6.85 1.85
CA VAL A 48 -8.92 -6.68 1.75
C VAL A 48 -8.57 -5.30 1.20
N THR A 49 -9.19 -4.87 0.11
CA THR A 49 -8.90 -3.56 -0.50
C THR A 49 -9.31 -2.39 0.37
N SER A 50 -10.37 -2.54 1.18
CA SER A 50 -10.75 -1.52 2.15
C SER A 50 -9.62 -1.23 3.13
N GLN A 51 -8.90 -2.26 3.61
CA GLN A 51 -7.83 -2.14 4.58
C GLN A 51 -6.50 -1.67 3.98
N ILE A 52 -6.09 -2.22 2.83
CA ILE A 52 -4.74 -1.98 2.29
C ILE A 52 -4.66 -0.86 1.26
N SER A 53 -5.81 -0.41 0.75
CA SER A 53 -5.89 0.62 -0.29
C SER A 53 -6.78 1.79 0.10
N HIS A 54 -8.07 1.55 0.38
CA HIS A 54 -9.05 2.63 0.56
C HIS A 54 -8.80 3.40 1.84
N PHE A 55 -8.64 2.70 2.96
CA PHE A 55 -8.40 3.32 4.26
C PHE A 55 -7.09 4.13 4.32
N PRO A 56 -5.94 3.67 3.80
CA PRO A 56 -4.73 4.48 3.70
C PRO A 56 -4.92 5.82 2.97
N HIS A 57 -5.74 5.87 1.91
CA HIS A 57 -6.03 7.13 1.22
C HIS A 57 -6.85 8.10 2.07
N ILE A 58 -7.81 7.59 2.85
CA ILE A 58 -8.56 8.40 3.82
C ILE A 58 -7.62 9.00 4.86
N LEU A 59 -6.71 8.19 5.41
CA LEU A 59 -5.74 8.66 6.40
C LEU A 59 -4.80 9.71 5.83
N ALA A 60 -4.27 9.49 4.64
CA ALA A 60 -3.38 10.44 3.97
C ALA A 60 -4.07 11.78 3.71
N SER A 61 -5.31 11.76 3.20
CA SER A 61 -6.10 12.95 2.92
C SER A 61 -6.49 13.67 4.22
N GLY A 62 -6.96 12.94 5.23
CA GLY A 62 -7.31 13.53 6.53
C GLY A 62 -6.12 14.16 7.24
N LEU A 63 -4.94 13.50 7.21
CA LEU A 63 -3.70 14.06 7.76
C LEU A 63 -3.28 15.33 7.03
N MET A 64 -3.43 15.36 5.69
CA MET A 64 -3.11 16.53 4.89
C MET A 64 -4.04 17.70 5.20
N GLU A 65 -5.35 17.49 5.29
CA GLU A 65 -6.34 18.50 5.65
C GLU A 65 -6.12 19.05 7.07
N GLN A 66 -5.89 18.16 8.04
CA GLN A 66 -5.59 18.56 9.41
C GLN A 66 -4.33 19.42 9.47
N THR A 67 -3.27 19.05 8.75
CA THR A 67 -2.03 19.81 8.72
C THR A 67 -2.19 21.14 8.00
N ALA A 68 -2.98 21.22 6.95
CA ALA A 68 -3.27 22.45 6.23
C ALA A 68 -4.00 23.46 7.15
N SER A 69 -5.02 23.01 7.88
CA SER A 69 -5.73 23.85 8.85
C SER A 69 -4.83 24.30 10.01
N TYR A 70 -4.00 23.37 10.55
CA TYR A 70 -3.03 23.70 11.60
C TYR A 70 -2.00 24.75 11.16
N ALA A 71 -1.59 24.70 9.90
CA ALA A 71 -0.61 25.60 9.32
C ALA A 71 -1.14 27.03 9.08
N GLU A 72 -2.44 27.28 9.21
CA GLU A 72 -3.02 28.64 9.16
C GLU A 72 -2.57 29.48 10.36
N GLU A 73 -2.45 28.85 11.53
CA GLU A 73 -1.98 29.51 12.77
C GLU A 73 -0.49 29.24 13.05
N HIS A 74 0.10 28.23 12.41
CA HIS A 74 1.47 27.74 12.65
C HIS A 74 2.26 27.63 11.35
N GLU A 75 2.74 28.75 10.80
CA GLU A 75 3.45 28.80 9.50
C GLU A 75 4.61 27.81 9.38
N MET A 76 5.29 27.51 10.49
CA MET A 76 6.42 26.59 10.52
C MET A 76 6.02 25.13 10.23
N ALA A 77 4.74 24.77 10.37
CA ALA A 77 4.27 23.42 10.07
C ALA A 77 4.52 23.04 8.60
N ARG A 78 4.36 23.98 7.67
CA ARG A 78 4.67 23.76 6.24
C ARG A 78 6.17 23.56 5.99
N ARG A 79 7.02 24.29 6.73
CA ARG A 79 8.48 24.24 6.58
C ARG A 79 9.08 22.97 7.18
N PHE A 80 8.46 22.44 8.25
CA PHE A 80 8.93 21.26 8.94
C PHE A 80 8.40 19.94 8.34
N ALA A 81 7.56 20.01 7.31
CA ALA A 81 7.08 18.84 6.59
C ALA A 81 8.25 18.08 5.95
N ALA A 82 8.78 17.08 6.66
CA ALA A 82 9.92 16.26 6.27
C ALA A 82 9.52 14.99 5.51
N GLY A 83 10.49 14.12 5.22
CA GLY A 83 10.30 12.92 4.39
C GLY A 83 9.14 12.03 4.84
N GLY A 84 9.05 11.68 6.14
CA GLY A 84 7.98 10.84 6.66
C GLY A 84 6.58 11.40 6.42
N PHE A 85 6.38 12.71 6.61
CA PHE A 85 5.10 13.37 6.30
C PHE A 85 4.77 13.30 4.81
N ARG A 86 5.75 13.62 3.94
CA ARG A 86 5.57 13.56 2.48
C ARG A 86 5.25 12.15 2.00
N ASP A 87 5.93 11.15 2.54
CA ASP A 87 5.71 9.75 2.16
C ASP A 87 4.31 9.30 2.55
N MET A 88 3.83 9.62 3.74
CA MET A 88 2.48 9.30 4.21
C MET A 88 1.39 10.02 3.43
N THR A 89 1.60 11.29 3.07
CA THR A 89 0.56 12.12 2.42
C THR A 89 0.64 12.13 0.90
N ARG A 90 1.63 11.48 0.29
CA ARG A 90 1.84 11.46 -1.17
C ARG A 90 0.60 11.01 -1.95
N ILE A 91 -0.13 10.04 -1.44
CA ILE A 91 -1.32 9.50 -2.10
C ILE A 91 -2.56 10.41 -1.96
N ALA A 92 -2.50 11.46 -1.14
CA ALA A 92 -3.59 12.45 -1.03
C ALA A 92 -3.78 13.32 -2.29
N GLU A 93 -2.81 13.31 -3.22
CA GLU A 93 -2.91 13.99 -4.53
C GLU A 93 -3.80 13.25 -5.54
N SER A 94 -4.44 12.16 -5.14
CA SER A 94 -5.28 11.33 -6.02
C SER A 94 -6.54 12.06 -6.46
N GLU A 95 -7.12 11.63 -7.62
CA GLU A 95 -8.28 12.26 -8.24
C GLU A 95 -9.54 12.09 -7.38
N PRO A 96 -10.22 13.18 -6.97
CA PRO A 96 -11.31 13.13 -6.00
C PRO A 96 -12.58 12.39 -6.48
N GLY A 97 -12.95 12.49 -7.75
CA GLY A 97 -14.15 11.85 -8.30
C GLY A 97 -14.03 10.32 -8.30
N MET A 98 -12.84 9.82 -8.66
CA MET A 98 -12.53 8.39 -8.58
C MET A 98 -12.66 7.89 -7.14
N TRP A 99 -12.05 8.58 -6.17
CA TRP A 99 -12.10 8.18 -4.77
C TRP A 99 -13.49 8.28 -4.18
N THR A 100 -14.28 9.28 -4.55
CA THR A 100 -15.70 9.36 -4.18
C THR A 100 -16.45 8.09 -4.61
N SER A 101 -16.26 7.65 -5.85
CA SER A 101 -16.91 6.45 -6.38
C SER A 101 -16.45 5.18 -5.64
N ILE A 102 -15.14 5.04 -5.39
CA ILE A 102 -14.56 3.90 -4.66
C ILE A 102 -15.14 3.82 -3.24
N LEU A 103 -15.14 4.93 -2.50
CA LEU A 103 -15.61 4.94 -1.12
C LEU A 103 -17.11 4.65 -1.01
N LEU A 104 -17.91 5.10 -1.96
CA LEU A 104 -19.34 4.81 -1.99
C LEU A 104 -19.65 3.36 -2.37
N SER A 105 -18.86 2.75 -3.27
CA SER A 105 -19.06 1.36 -3.68
C SER A 105 -18.70 0.35 -2.59
N ASN A 106 -17.74 0.66 -1.73
CA ASN A 106 -17.28 -0.22 -0.64
C ASN A 106 -17.55 0.40 0.76
N ARG A 107 -18.66 1.11 0.88
CA ARG A 107 -18.96 1.98 2.03
C ARG A 107 -18.92 1.27 3.37
N ASP A 108 -19.58 0.13 3.50
CA ASP A 108 -19.82 -0.49 4.79
C ASP A 108 -18.52 -1.05 5.39
N THR A 109 -17.69 -1.71 4.57
CA THR A 109 -16.38 -2.20 4.99
C THR A 109 -15.41 -1.07 5.34
N ILE A 110 -15.47 0.04 4.61
CA ILE A 110 -14.63 1.22 4.88
C ILE A 110 -15.00 1.88 6.21
N ILE A 111 -16.30 2.03 6.50
CA ILE A 111 -16.75 2.57 7.78
C ILE A 111 -16.26 1.70 8.93
N GLU A 112 -16.33 0.38 8.81
CA GLU A 112 -15.80 -0.55 9.80
C GLU A 112 -14.30 -0.31 10.05
N ARG A 113 -13.49 -0.16 8.99
CA ARG A 113 -12.05 0.14 9.13
C ARG A 113 -11.78 1.48 9.83
N ILE A 114 -12.60 2.48 9.55
CA ILE A 114 -12.50 3.79 10.23
C ILE A 114 -12.78 3.66 11.73
N GLU A 115 -13.83 2.95 12.11
CA GLU A 115 -14.16 2.75 13.53
C GLU A 115 -13.07 1.95 14.26
N ASP A 116 -12.61 0.84 13.68
CA ASP A 116 -11.49 0.05 14.23
C ASP A 116 -10.23 0.92 14.48
N PHE A 117 -9.95 1.86 13.59
CA PHE A 117 -8.76 2.71 13.73
C PHE A 117 -8.96 3.84 14.75
N LYS A 118 -10.18 4.36 14.87
CA LYS A 118 -10.53 5.33 15.93
C LYS A 118 -10.28 4.72 17.31
N ASP A 119 -10.70 3.47 17.53
CA ASP A 119 -10.46 2.77 18.78
C ASP A 119 -8.94 2.67 19.08
N ARG A 120 -8.12 2.35 18.06
CA ARG A 120 -6.64 2.32 18.24
C ARG A 120 -6.06 3.69 18.55
N LEU A 121 -6.57 4.76 17.96
CA LEU A 121 -6.15 6.13 18.27
C LEU A 121 -6.55 6.53 19.70
N ASP A 122 -7.74 6.11 20.15
CA ASP A 122 -8.21 6.35 21.51
C ASP A 122 -7.34 5.60 22.53
N GLU A 123 -6.99 4.34 22.27
CA GLU A 123 -6.09 3.55 23.12
C GLU A 123 -4.73 4.21 23.30
N ILE A 124 -4.07 4.59 22.22
CA ILE A 124 -2.76 5.26 22.29
C ILE A 124 -2.87 6.65 22.90
N GLY A 125 -3.95 7.39 22.62
CA GLY A 125 -4.23 8.68 23.23
C GLY A 125 -4.36 8.59 24.75
N GLN A 126 -5.06 7.56 25.25
CA GLN A 126 -5.18 7.29 26.69
C GLN A 126 -3.84 6.92 27.32
N ALA A 127 -3.03 6.09 26.65
CA ALA A 127 -1.69 5.73 27.12
C ALA A 127 -0.79 6.96 27.26
N ILE A 128 -0.80 7.83 26.25
CA ILE A 128 -0.05 9.10 26.27
C ILE A 128 -0.52 9.99 27.42
N SER A 129 -1.83 10.14 27.60
CA SER A 129 -2.43 10.97 28.66
C SER A 129 -2.06 10.49 30.07
N LYS A 130 -1.91 9.18 30.24
CA LYS A 130 -1.53 8.56 31.54
C LYS A 130 -0.01 8.48 31.77
N GLY A 131 0.80 8.78 30.73
CA GLY A 131 2.25 8.57 30.76
C GLY A 131 2.64 7.09 30.84
N ASP A 132 1.84 6.17 30.28
CA ASP A 132 2.11 4.74 30.29
C ASP A 132 3.17 4.39 29.24
N GLU A 133 4.44 4.48 29.65
CA GLU A 133 5.59 4.20 28.79
C GLU A 133 5.56 2.79 28.20
N ASN A 134 5.10 1.80 28.96
CA ASN A 134 5.05 0.41 28.49
C ASN A 134 4.03 0.23 27.37
N GLN A 135 2.84 0.79 27.53
CA GLN A 135 1.79 0.71 26.52
C GLN A 135 2.19 1.46 25.25
N ILE A 136 2.79 2.64 25.38
CA ILE A 136 3.32 3.42 24.25
C ILE A 136 4.43 2.64 23.53
N TRP A 137 5.38 2.08 24.27
CA TRP A 137 6.46 1.28 23.68
C TRP A 137 5.92 0.06 22.93
N ASN A 138 4.99 -0.66 23.54
CA ASN A 138 4.37 -1.84 22.94
C ASN A 138 3.64 -1.51 21.64
N PHE A 139 2.93 -0.39 21.58
CA PHE A 139 2.25 0.06 20.36
C PHE A 139 3.21 0.18 19.18
N PHE A 140 4.34 0.85 19.37
CA PHE A 140 5.33 1.01 18.31
C PHE A 140 6.10 -0.28 18.01
N ASN A 141 6.42 -1.07 19.04
CA ASN A 141 7.15 -2.32 18.87
C ASN A 141 6.35 -3.35 18.08
N GLN A 142 5.07 -3.52 18.39
CA GLN A 142 4.19 -4.41 17.64
C GLN A 142 4.08 -3.99 16.17
N ALA A 143 3.90 -2.70 15.90
CA ALA A 143 3.87 -2.18 14.54
C ALA A 143 5.17 -2.47 13.78
N ARG A 144 6.34 -2.28 14.45
CA ARG A 144 7.64 -2.59 13.87
C ARG A 144 7.80 -4.07 13.53
N GLU A 145 7.44 -4.95 14.45
CA GLU A 145 7.53 -6.40 14.26
C GLU A 145 6.61 -6.87 13.11
N GLN A 146 5.37 -6.38 13.08
CA GLN A 146 4.43 -6.69 11.99
C GLN A 146 4.95 -6.16 10.64
N ARG A 147 5.51 -4.95 10.61
CA ARG A 147 6.07 -4.38 9.37
C ARG A 147 7.27 -5.18 8.86
N GLN A 148 8.10 -5.70 9.76
CA GLN A 148 9.24 -6.55 9.40
C GLN A 148 8.81 -7.94 8.93
N ALA A 149 7.75 -8.52 9.52
CA ALA A 149 7.21 -9.80 9.13
C ALA A 149 6.41 -9.75 7.81
N MET A 150 5.90 -8.57 7.46
CA MET A 150 5.08 -8.39 6.27
C MET A 150 5.96 -8.28 5.02
N GLU A 151 5.86 -9.26 4.13
CA GLU A 151 6.50 -9.20 2.82
C GLU A 151 5.78 -8.15 1.95
N ILE A 152 6.24 -6.90 2.01
CA ILE A 152 5.71 -5.83 1.16
C ILE A 152 6.57 -5.74 -0.09
N HIS A 153 6.05 -6.25 -1.19
CA HIS A 153 6.71 -6.22 -2.48
C HIS A 153 6.88 -4.77 -2.98
N LYS A 154 8.08 -4.41 -3.41
CA LYS A 154 8.40 -3.06 -3.89
C LYS A 154 7.73 -2.69 -5.22
N ARG A 155 7.30 -3.66 -6.03
CA ARG A 155 6.49 -3.51 -7.26
C ARG A 155 5.82 -4.83 -7.58
N GLY A 156 4.49 -4.86 -7.59
CA GLY A 156 3.68 -5.87 -8.26
C GLY A 156 4.06 -7.34 -8.07
N GLY A 157 4.30 -7.80 -6.84
CA GLY A 157 4.45 -9.23 -6.57
C GLY A 157 5.74 -9.91 -7.05
N VAL A 158 6.77 -9.15 -7.40
CA VAL A 158 8.10 -9.72 -7.69
C VAL A 158 8.74 -10.17 -6.38
N ASP A 159 9.21 -11.41 -6.33
CA ASP A 159 10.06 -11.89 -5.23
C ASP A 159 11.20 -10.90 -4.98
N SER A 160 11.58 -10.74 -3.72
CA SER A 160 12.61 -9.79 -3.33
C SER A 160 13.87 -10.02 -4.16
N SER A 161 14.15 -9.11 -5.10
CA SER A 161 15.44 -9.06 -5.78
C SER A 161 16.42 -8.35 -4.87
N TYR A 162 17.62 -8.88 -4.75
CA TYR A 162 18.71 -8.21 -4.06
C TYR A 162 19.44 -7.30 -5.05
N ASP A 163 19.58 -6.02 -4.69
CA ASP A 163 20.48 -5.13 -5.42
C ASP A 163 21.92 -5.47 -5.02
N LEU A 164 22.70 -5.94 -5.96
CA LEU A 164 24.12 -6.23 -5.76
C LEU A 164 24.92 -5.03 -6.26
N TYR A 165 25.53 -4.30 -5.35
CA TYR A 165 26.47 -3.23 -5.69
C TYR A 165 27.88 -3.80 -5.72
N VAL A 166 28.52 -3.72 -6.87
CA VAL A 166 29.89 -4.19 -7.06
C VAL A 166 30.75 -3.02 -7.50
N ASP A 167 31.75 -2.68 -6.69
CA ASP A 167 32.79 -1.74 -7.11
C ASP A 167 33.72 -2.41 -8.12
N VAL A 168 33.75 -1.86 -9.31
CA VAL A 168 34.56 -2.38 -10.41
C VAL A 168 35.51 -1.30 -10.89
N PRO A 169 36.78 -1.66 -11.29
CA PRO A 169 37.67 -0.72 -11.95
C PRO A 169 37.08 -0.29 -13.31
N ASP A 170 37.36 0.95 -13.71
CA ASP A 170 36.97 1.49 -15.01
C ASP A 170 37.87 0.95 -16.12
N GLU A 171 37.61 -0.31 -16.49
CA GLU A 171 38.34 -1.06 -17.52
C GLU A 171 37.37 -1.56 -18.60
N GLU A 172 37.84 -1.71 -19.83
CA GLU A 172 37.11 -2.33 -20.93
C GLU A 172 36.76 -3.78 -20.56
N ASP A 173 35.52 -4.22 -20.94
CA ASP A 173 34.97 -5.57 -20.76
C ASP A 173 34.67 -6.02 -19.30
N VAL A 174 34.77 -5.18 -18.28
CA VAL A 174 34.47 -5.56 -16.89
C VAL A 174 33.04 -6.03 -16.72
N ILE A 175 32.07 -5.35 -17.33
CA ILE A 175 30.64 -5.72 -17.27
C ILE A 175 30.44 -7.08 -17.95
N LEU A 176 31.06 -7.36 -19.07
CA LEU A 176 31.00 -8.65 -19.77
C LEU A 176 31.54 -9.79 -18.88
N ARG A 177 32.66 -9.58 -18.21
CA ARG A 177 33.24 -10.58 -17.29
C ARG A 177 32.34 -10.86 -16.07
N ILE A 178 31.60 -9.86 -15.57
CA ILE A 178 30.64 -10.06 -14.48
C ILE A 178 29.43 -10.87 -14.96
N LEU A 179 28.90 -10.57 -16.15
CA LEU A 179 27.78 -11.31 -16.72
C LEU A 179 28.11 -12.76 -17.10
N GLU A 180 29.37 -13.08 -17.35
CA GLU A 180 29.82 -14.44 -17.57
C GLU A 180 29.96 -15.28 -16.27
N LEU A 181 29.94 -14.61 -15.08
CA LEU A 181 30.04 -15.25 -13.77
C LEU A 181 28.68 -15.44 -13.10
N LEU A 182 27.62 -14.80 -13.61
CA LEU A 182 26.23 -14.91 -13.14
C LEU A 182 25.43 -15.91 -13.97
#